data_9c8371b4b8449dfc3edc077ebaac7fbc
#
_entry.id   9c8371b4b8449dfc3edc077ebaac7fbc
#
_cell.length_a   1.000
_cell.length_b   1.000
_cell.length_c   1.000
_cell.angle_alpha   90.00
_cell.angle_beta   90.00
_cell.angle_gamma   90.00
#
_symmetry.space_group_name_H-M   'P 1'
#
loop_
_entity.id
_entity.type
_entity.pdbx_description
1 polymer ?
#
loop_
_entity_poly.entity_id
_entity_poly.type
_entity_poly.pdbx_seq_one_letter_code
_entity_poly.pdbx_strand_id
1 'polypeptide(L)'
;HTISRRQRQMCIRDRGEGIAIGHSFGATLSLLAEAKHPGLFKTIILLDPPLFSRTKMVIISFLRKLGLEYLFTPAKKSMKRRETFSSSEEAVDYFASKGLFREIPRSTIELYVNHGLEEVNGELRLAIPREREVDIFLNFPTKLPKQVSDIKGNLIYADKIRLLDDADLKWWDKAMPKMTKTPFQGSHMFPFEKPEELAREINGILGRAVLN
;
A
#
# COMPACT_ATOMS: atom_id res chain seq x y z
N HIS A 1 1.22 -20.20 20.73
CA HIS A 1 1.06 -20.97 19.48
C HIS A 1 1.17 -20.01 18.29
N THR A 2 2.34 -19.97 17.67
CA THR A 2 2.58 -19.17 16.45
C THR A 2 1.98 -19.94 15.27
N ILE A 3 0.87 -19.45 14.74
CA ILE A 3 0.25 -20.02 13.53
C ILE A 3 1.22 -19.81 12.37
N SER A 4 1.64 -20.89 11.70
CA SER A 4 2.57 -20.82 10.56
C SER A 4 1.97 -20.02 9.40
N ARG A 5 2.83 -19.43 8.53
CA ARG A 5 2.37 -18.71 7.32
C ARG A 5 1.43 -19.58 6.45
N ARG A 6 1.70 -20.89 6.32
CA ARG A 6 0.85 -21.84 5.58
C ARG A 6 -0.52 -22.00 6.22
N GLN A 7 -0.59 -22.09 7.54
CA GLN A 7 -1.87 -22.18 8.27
C GLN A 7 -2.70 -20.91 8.17
N ARG A 8 -2.08 -19.72 8.19
CA ARG A 8 -2.77 -18.45 7.93
C ARG A 8 -3.35 -18.39 6.52
N GLN A 9 -2.60 -18.83 5.50
CA GLN A 9 -3.09 -18.89 4.11
C GLN A 9 -4.20 -19.89 3.91
N MET A 10 -4.18 -21.05 4.60
CA MET A 10 -5.28 -22.02 4.58
C MET A 10 -6.54 -21.45 5.24
N CYS A 11 -6.42 -20.79 6.40
CA CYS A 11 -7.57 -20.18 7.08
C CYS A 11 -8.28 -19.09 6.25
N ILE A 12 -7.55 -18.36 5.42
CA ILE A 12 -8.13 -17.35 4.50
C ILE A 12 -8.86 -18.05 3.34
N ARG A 13 -8.31 -19.16 2.83
CA ARG A 13 -8.83 -19.85 1.65
C ARG A 13 -10.16 -20.59 1.91
N ASP A 14 -10.38 -21.05 3.14
CA ASP A 14 -11.52 -21.89 3.48
C ASP A 14 -12.77 -21.10 3.90
N ARG A 15 -12.71 -19.79 4.09
CA ARG A 15 -13.82 -19.04 4.69
C ARG A 15 -14.54 -18.04 3.79
N GLY A 16 -13.93 -17.56 2.67
CA GLY A 16 -14.57 -16.59 1.76
C GLY A 16 -15.07 -15.28 2.42
N GLU A 17 -14.77 -15.09 3.72
CA GLU A 17 -15.29 -14.01 4.56
C GLU A 17 -14.23 -12.95 4.91
N GLY A 18 -13.03 -13.06 4.33
CA GLY A 18 -11.94 -12.15 4.61
C GLY A 18 -12.23 -10.72 4.16
N ILE A 19 -11.80 -9.74 4.95
CA ILE A 19 -11.77 -8.34 4.56
C ILE A 19 -10.32 -8.01 4.18
N ALA A 20 -10.10 -7.46 2.98
CA ALA A 20 -8.80 -6.98 2.56
C ALA A 20 -8.73 -5.46 2.74
N ILE A 21 -7.80 -5.00 3.56
CA ILE A 21 -7.45 -3.58 3.69
C ILE A 21 -5.97 -3.49 3.32
N GLY A 22 -5.67 -2.82 2.22
CA GLY A 22 -4.30 -2.68 1.75
C GLY A 22 -3.93 -1.24 1.49
N HIS A 23 -2.72 -0.84 1.85
CA HIS A 23 -2.17 0.47 1.56
C HIS A 23 -1.08 0.37 0.49
N SER A 24 -1.07 1.32 -0.44
CA SER A 24 -0.03 1.43 -1.45
C SER A 24 0.14 0.12 -2.25
N PHE A 25 1.32 -0.48 -2.27
CA PHE A 25 1.56 -1.76 -2.95
C PHE A 25 0.73 -2.91 -2.36
N GLY A 26 0.45 -2.90 -1.06
CA GLY A 26 -0.45 -3.86 -0.41
C GLY A 26 -1.88 -3.79 -0.95
N ALA A 27 -2.37 -2.61 -1.30
CA ALA A 27 -3.65 -2.42 -1.97
C ALA A 27 -3.64 -3.03 -3.38
N THR A 28 -2.56 -2.80 -4.14
CA THR A 28 -2.37 -3.42 -5.45
C THR A 28 -2.36 -4.94 -5.37
N LEU A 29 -1.67 -5.52 -4.39
CA LEU A 29 -1.63 -6.97 -4.19
C LEU A 29 -3.00 -7.54 -3.80
N SER A 30 -3.76 -6.85 -2.97
CA SER A 30 -5.13 -7.24 -2.60
C SER A 30 -6.05 -7.29 -3.82
N LEU A 31 -5.98 -6.27 -4.68
CA LEU A 31 -6.74 -6.21 -5.93
C LEU A 31 -6.37 -7.36 -6.88
N LEU A 32 -5.06 -7.62 -7.04
CA LEU A 32 -4.58 -8.71 -7.91
C LEU A 32 -4.93 -10.10 -7.36
N ALA A 33 -4.91 -10.27 -6.05
CA ALA A 33 -5.31 -11.51 -5.39
C ALA A 33 -6.78 -11.82 -5.66
N GLU A 34 -7.67 -10.82 -5.50
CA GLU A 34 -9.09 -10.96 -5.82
C GLU A 34 -9.34 -11.20 -7.30
N ALA A 35 -8.63 -10.48 -8.18
CA ALA A 35 -8.76 -10.68 -9.63
C ALA A 35 -8.34 -12.10 -10.06
N LYS A 36 -7.35 -12.68 -9.38
CA LYS A 36 -6.88 -14.04 -9.63
C LYS A 36 -7.77 -15.11 -9.00
N HIS A 37 -8.39 -14.80 -7.88
CA HIS A 37 -9.22 -15.70 -7.08
C HIS A 37 -10.50 -14.96 -6.69
N PRO A 38 -11.49 -14.82 -7.62
CA PRO A 38 -12.73 -14.11 -7.35
C PRO A 38 -13.47 -14.70 -6.14
N GLY A 39 -13.95 -13.83 -5.24
CA GLY A 39 -14.59 -14.24 -3.98
C GLY A 39 -13.62 -14.57 -2.84
N LEU A 40 -12.33 -14.27 -3.01
CA LEU A 40 -11.34 -14.43 -1.93
C LEU A 40 -11.65 -13.51 -0.75
N PHE A 41 -12.19 -12.32 -1.02
CA PHE A 41 -12.53 -11.33 -0.01
C PHE A 41 -14.00 -10.92 -0.09
N LYS A 42 -14.66 -10.86 1.06
CA LYS A 42 -16.02 -10.32 1.20
C LYS A 42 -16.05 -8.81 0.89
N THR A 43 -15.01 -8.11 1.30
CA THR A 43 -14.87 -6.65 1.12
C THR A 43 -13.42 -6.29 0.86
N ILE A 44 -13.19 -5.37 -0.06
CA ILE A 44 -11.86 -4.83 -0.39
C ILE A 44 -11.86 -3.33 -0.16
N ILE A 45 -10.89 -2.84 0.61
CA ILE A 45 -10.63 -1.43 0.83
C ILE A 45 -9.19 -1.15 0.42
N LEU A 46 -9.04 -0.37 -0.64
CA LEU A 46 -7.74 -0.02 -1.23
C LEU A 46 -7.38 1.41 -0.80
N LEU A 47 -6.27 1.55 -0.09
CA LEU A 47 -5.76 2.82 0.39
C LEU A 47 -4.63 3.28 -0.54
N ASP A 48 -4.92 4.25 -1.38
CA ASP A 48 -4.01 4.95 -2.30
C ASP A 48 -3.06 4.01 -3.09
N PRO A 49 -3.59 3.03 -3.86
CA PRO A 49 -2.78 2.09 -4.62
C PRO A 49 -2.05 2.81 -5.77
N PRO A 50 -0.77 2.50 -6.07
CA PRO A 50 -0.02 3.07 -7.18
C PRO A 50 -0.46 2.46 -8.53
N LEU A 51 -1.74 2.52 -8.85
CA LEU A 51 -2.34 2.02 -10.08
C LEU A 51 -2.77 3.19 -10.96
N PHE A 52 -1.96 3.49 -11.94
CA PHE A 52 -2.09 4.65 -12.80
C PHE A 52 -2.89 4.37 -14.08
N SER A 53 -3.25 5.42 -14.78
CA SER A 53 -3.92 5.35 -16.08
C SER A 53 -3.14 4.49 -17.08
N ARG A 54 -3.86 3.92 -18.05
CA ARG A 54 -3.27 3.04 -19.06
C ARG A 54 -2.07 3.67 -19.77
N THR A 55 -2.15 4.97 -20.07
CA THR A 55 -1.07 5.70 -20.73
C THR A 55 0.19 5.72 -19.87
N LYS A 56 0.07 6.08 -18.57
CA LYS A 56 1.20 6.06 -17.64
C LYS A 56 1.79 4.65 -17.51
N MET A 57 0.95 3.63 -17.39
CA MET A 57 1.38 2.23 -17.29
C MET A 57 2.14 1.75 -18.54
N VAL A 58 1.72 2.17 -19.74
CA VAL A 58 2.43 1.88 -21.00
C VAL A 58 3.80 2.57 -21.01
N ILE A 59 3.85 3.85 -20.63
CA ILE A 59 5.11 4.59 -20.54
C ILE A 59 6.07 3.93 -19.54
N ILE A 60 5.60 3.61 -18.33
CA ILE A 60 6.41 2.93 -17.31
C ILE A 60 6.92 1.58 -17.85
N SER A 61 6.06 0.80 -18.51
CA SER A 61 6.44 -0.47 -19.12
C SER A 61 7.50 -0.31 -20.20
N PHE A 62 7.40 0.72 -21.03
CA PHE A 62 8.38 1.02 -22.06
C PHE A 62 9.72 1.44 -21.46
N LEU A 63 9.70 2.35 -20.49
CA LEU A 63 10.92 2.81 -19.81
C LEU A 63 11.64 1.66 -19.07
N ARG A 64 10.86 0.73 -18.49
CA ARG A 64 11.41 -0.48 -17.89
C ARG A 64 12.15 -1.35 -18.90
N LYS A 65 11.60 -1.52 -20.11
CA LYS A 65 12.28 -2.27 -21.19
C LYS A 65 13.60 -1.63 -21.62
N LEU A 66 13.75 -0.34 -21.41
CA LEU A 66 14.99 0.40 -21.68
C LEU A 66 15.95 0.45 -20.49
N GLY A 67 15.63 -0.18 -19.35
CA GLY A 67 16.44 -0.13 -18.13
C GLY A 67 16.42 1.25 -17.45
N LEU A 68 15.41 2.08 -17.72
CA LEU A 68 15.28 3.46 -17.23
C LEU A 68 14.31 3.58 -16.04
N GLU A 69 13.86 2.47 -15.47
CA GLU A 69 12.89 2.43 -14.35
C GLU A 69 13.38 3.19 -13.10
N TYR A 70 14.68 3.25 -12.87
CA TYR A 70 15.28 4.01 -11.76
C TYR A 70 15.04 5.52 -11.83
N LEU A 71 14.73 6.05 -13.02
CA LEU A 71 14.47 7.48 -13.21
C LEU A 71 13.07 7.88 -12.73
N PHE A 72 12.13 6.92 -12.71
CA PHE A 72 10.70 7.17 -12.50
C PHE A 72 10.14 6.52 -11.25
N THR A 73 10.96 5.75 -10.53
CA THR A 73 10.55 5.04 -9.32
C THR A 73 11.32 5.57 -8.11
N PRO A 74 10.80 5.41 -6.89
CA PRO A 74 11.54 5.70 -5.67
C PRO A 74 12.75 4.79 -5.43
N ALA A 75 12.97 3.76 -6.26
CA ALA A 75 14.03 2.75 -6.10
C ALA A 75 15.41 3.36 -5.82
N LYS A 76 15.81 4.41 -6.54
CA LYS A 76 17.09 5.11 -6.30
C LYS A 76 17.18 5.74 -4.91
N LYS A 77 16.07 6.23 -4.37
CA LYS A 77 16.02 6.80 -3.01
C LYS A 77 16.07 5.69 -1.97
N SER A 78 15.35 4.58 -2.23
CA SER A 78 15.34 3.40 -1.35
C SER A 78 16.71 2.75 -1.24
N MET A 79 17.51 2.69 -2.30
CA MET A 79 18.89 2.20 -2.26
C MET A 79 19.81 2.98 -1.31
N LYS A 80 19.48 4.26 -1.05
CA LYS A 80 20.24 5.11 -0.13
C LYS A 80 19.68 5.14 1.29
N ARG A 81 18.63 4.35 1.55
CA ARG A 81 17.98 4.29 2.85
C ARG A 81 18.93 3.63 3.85
N ARG A 82 19.04 4.23 5.03
CA ARG A 82 19.75 3.62 6.17
C ARG A 82 18.94 2.44 6.68
N GLU A 83 19.61 1.35 7.00
CA GLU A 83 18.99 0.09 7.43
C GLU A 83 19.25 -0.27 8.89
N THR A 84 20.32 0.26 9.49
CA THR A 84 20.73 -0.08 10.86
C THR A 84 20.76 1.17 11.74
N PHE A 85 20.39 0.99 13.00
CA PHE A 85 20.32 2.03 14.02
C PHE A 85 20.80 1.47 15.34
N SER A 86 21.48 2.30 16.13
CA SER A 86 22.01 1.92 17.46
C SER A 86 20.92 1.94 18.55
N SER A 87 19.82 2.69 18.32
CA SER A 87 18.69 2.77 19.25
C SER A 87 17.38 3.09 18.55
N SER A 88 16.26 2.83 19.22
CA SER A 88 14.92 3.23 18.76
C SER A 88 14.81 4.74 18.61
N GLU A 89 15.38 5.51 19.54
CA GLU A 89 15.32 6.97 19.50
C GLU A 89 16.04 7.52 18.26
N GLU A 90 17.24 7.01 17.96
CA GLU A 90 17.97 7.35 16.74
C GLU A 90 17.17 7.02 15.47
N ALA A 91 16.49 5.88 15.44
CA ALA A 91 15.66 5.48 14.32
C ALA A 91 14.44 6.41 14.16
N VAL A 92 13.75 6.76 15.26
CA VAL A 92 12.61 7.69 15.26
C VAL A 92 13.05 9.05 14.73
N ASP A 93 14.16 9.60 15.22
CA ASP A 93 14.67 10.90 14.77
C ASP A 93 15.11 10.87 13.30
N TYR A 94 15.72 9.78 12.86
CA TYR A 94 16.05 9.58 11.47
C TYR A 94 14.81 9.60 10.58
N PHE A 95 13.76 8.83 10.91
CA PHE A 95 12.54 8.81 10.10
C PHE A 95 11.80 10.14 10.16
N ALA A 96 11.67 10.76 11.32
CA ALA A 96 11.04 12.08 11.48
C ALA A 96 11.71 13.16 10.62
N SER A 97 13.02 13.05 10.36
CA SER A 97 13.76 13.97 9.49
C SER A 97 13.44 13.81 8.00
N LYS A 98 12.77 12.73 7.58
CA LYS A 98 12.49 12.45 6.16
C LYS A 98 11.20 13.12 5.70
N GLY A 99 11.23 13.68 4.50
CA GLY A 99 10.07 14.38 3.93
C GLY A 99 8.80 13.53 3.82
N LEU A 100 8.93 12.21 3.64
CA LEU A 100 7.80 11.27 3.61
C LEU A 100 7.09 11.17 4.97
N PHE A 101 7.79 11.42 6.08
CA PHE A 101 7.28 11.31 7.44
C PHE A 101 6.93 12.66 8.07
N ARG A 102 7.03 13.76 7.34
CA ARG A 102 6.89 15.13 7.86
C ARG A 102 5.58 15.39 8.57
N GLU A 103 4.49 14.87 8.03
CA GLU A 103 3.13 15.08 8.56
C GLU A 103 2.70 13.95 9.53
N ILE A 104 3.56 12.96 9.76
CA ILE A 104 3.25 11.81 10.61
C ILE A 104 3.55 12.18 12.07
N PRO A 105 2.59 11.99 13.01
CA PRO A 105 2.82 12.20 14.42
C PRO A 105 4.00 11.35 14.95
N ARG A 106 4.81 11.91 15.87
CA ARG A 106 5.96 11.21 16.43
C ARG A 106 5.58 9.87 17.05
N SER A 107 4.45 9.80 17.73
CA SER A 107 3.93 8.55 18.31
C SER A 107 3.67 7.47 17.26
N THR A 108 3.21 7.85 16.06
CA THR A 108 3.03 6.90 14.94
C THR A 108 4.37 6.48 14.35
N ILE A 109 5.36 7.38 14.31
CA ILE A 109 6.74 7.02 13.90
C ILE A 109 7.36 6.04 14.90
N GLU A 110 7.12 6.21 16.19
CA GLU A 110 7.55 5.28 17.24
C GLU A 110 6.94 3.89 17.03
N LEU A 111 5.65 3.80 16.71
CA LEU A 111 5.02 2.52 16.35
C LEU A 111 5.63 1.91 15.08
N TYR A 112 5.92 2.74 14.07
CA TYR A 112 6.60 2.30 12.85
C TYR A 112 7.98 1.72 13.15
N VAL A 113 8.76 2.36 14.02
CA VAL A 113 10.08 1.88 14.45
C VAL A 113 9.96 0.58 15.25
N ASN A 114 9.05 0.53 16.23
CA ASN A 114 8.88 -0.61 17.12
C ASN A 114 8.42 -1.90 16.38
N HIS A 115 7.71 -1.75 15.27
CA HIS A 115 7.17 -2.89 14.51
C HIS A 115 7.85 -3.11 13.15
N GLY A 116 8.57 -2.12 12.65
CA GLY A 116 9.25 -2.17 11.35
C GLY A 116 10.74 -2.46 11.43
N LEU A 117 11.32 -2.50 12.66
CA LEU A 117 12.70 -2.88 12.88
C LEU A 117 12.76 -4.13 13.75
N GLU A 118 13.84 -4.89 13.58
CA GLU A 118 14.15 -6.10 14.36
C GLU A 118 15.53 -5.93 14.99
N GLU A 119 15.73 -6.44 16.21
CA GLU A 119 17.02 -6.45 16.86
C GLU A 119 17.87 -7.59 16.29
N VAL A 120 19.04 -7.23 15.77
CA VAL A 120 20.01 -8.17 15.21
C VAL A 120 21.41 -7.80 15.73
N ASN A 121 22.03 -8.67 16.51
CA ASN A 121 23.36 -8.49 17.07
C ASN A 121 23.54 -7.17 17.86
N GLY A 122 22.50 -6.74 18.59
CA GLY A 122 22.54 -5.52 19.40
C GLY A 122 22.30 -4.21 18.62
N GLU A 123 21.95 -4.30 17.34
CA GLU A 123 21.53 -3.17 16.51
C GLU A 123 20.08 -3.37 16.05
N LEU A 124 19.37 -2.28 15.83
CA LEU A 124 18.06 -2.30 15.20
C LEU A 124 18.22 -2.26 13.68
N ARG A 125 17.62 -3.21 12.98
CA ARG A 125 17.64 -3.32 11.53
C ARG A 125 16.24 -3.31 10.94
N LEU A 126 16.08 -2.74 9.73
CA LEU A 126 14.81 -2.82 9.00
C LEU A 126 14.41 -4.29 8.79
N ALA A 127 13.19 -4.66 9.22
CA ALA A 127 12.62 -5.99 9.02
C ALA A 127 12.46 -6.34 7.52
N ILE A 128 12.27 -5.31 6.68
CA ILE A 128 12.28 -5.44 5.22
C ILE A 128 13.55 -4.75 4.70
N PRO A 129 14.53 -5.52 4.18
CA PRO A 129 15.74 -4.95 3.58
C PRO A 129 15.39 -4.00 2.42
N ARG A 130 16.18 -2.94 2.25
CA ARG A 130 15.97 -1.95 1.18
C ARG A 130 15.99 -2.55 -0.22
N GLU A 131 16.75 -3.63 -0.45
CA GLU A 131 16.78 -4.36 -1.72
C GLU A 131 15.39 -4.91 -2.07
N ARG A 132 14.63 -5.40 -1.08
CA ARG A 132 13.24 -5.86 -1.27
C ARG A 132 12.30 -4.72 -1.61
N GLU A 133 12.48 -3.56 -0.99
CA GLU A 133 11.73 -2.36 -1.33
C GLU A 133 12.02 -1.91 -2.77
N VAL A 134 13.28 -1.93 -3.17
CA VAL A 134 13.71 -1.68 -4.56
C VAL A 134 13.08 -2.66 -5.53
N ASP A 135 13.10 -3.96 -5.23
CA ASP A 135 12.48 -4.99 -6.04
C ASP A 135 10.98 -4.72 -6.25
N ILE A 136 10.27 -4.27 -5.20
CA ILE A 136 8.86 -3.89 -5.29
C ILE A 136 8.67 -2.74 -6.28
N PHE A 137 9.46 -1.68 -6.19
CA PHE A 137 9.36 -0.53 -7.09
C PHE A 137 9.72 -0.86 -8.53
N LEU A 138 10.68 -1.73 -8.76
CA LEU A 138 11.09 -2.14 -10.10
C LEU A 138 10.12 -3.14 -10.73
N ASN A 139 9.45 -3.98 -9.94
CA ASN A 139 8.56 -5.05 -10.40
C ASN A 139 7.07 -4.73 -10.23
N PHE A 140 6.74 -3.50 -10.00
CA PHE A 140 5.36 -3.05 -9.91
C PHE A 140 4.56 -3.40 -11.19
N PRO A 141 3.30 -3.88 -11.07
CA PRO A 141 2.51 -4.33 -12.21
C PRO A 141 2.10 -3.18 -13.12
N THR A 142 2.44 -3.28 -14.39
CA THR A 142 2.03 -2.31 -15.44
C THR A 142 0.87 -2.82 -16.29
N LYS A 143 0.36 -4.03 -16.03
CA LYS A 143 -0.83 -4.61 -16.66
C LYS A 143 -1.72 -5.19 -15.60
N LEU A 144 -3.02 -4.92 -15.70
CA LEU A 144 -4.04 -5.50 -14.82
C LEU A 144 -4.80 -6.59 -15.55
N PRO A 145 -5.21 -7.66 -14.84
CA PRO A 145 -6.16 -8.65 -15.36
C PRO A 145 -7.49 -7.98 -15.72
N LYS A 146 -8.21 -8.51 -16.71
CA LYS A 146 -9.55 -7.99 -17.09
C LYS A 146 -10.56 -8.10 -15.94
N GLN A 147 -10.42 -9.10 -15.09
CA GLN A 147 -11.30 -9.38 -13.96
C GLN A 147 -11.39 -8.23 -12.93
N VAL A 148 -10.45 -7.27 -12.93
CA VAL A 148 -10.52 -6.12 -12.02
C VAL A 148 -11.78 -5.27 -12.23
N SER A 149 -12.37 -5.30 -13.44
CA SER A 149 -13.62 -4.58 -13.75
C SER A 149 -14.84 -5.13 -12.99
N ASP A 150 -14.77 -6.35 -12.51
CA ASP A 150 -15.86 -7.01 -11.80
C ASP A 150 -15.77 -6.89 -10.29
N ILE A 151 -14.64 -6.43 -9.79
CA ILE A 151 -14.37 -6.33 -8.35
C ILE A 151 -15.18 -5.15 -7.77
N LYS A 152 -15.97 -5.45 -6.74
CA LYS A 152 -16.64 -4.46 -5.90
C LYS A 152 -15.76 -4.12 -4.70
N GLY A 153 -15.69 -2.85 -4.33
CA GLY A 153 -14.88 -2.44 -3.19
C GLY A 153 -14.83 -0.92 -3.02
N ASN A 154 -13.88 -0.47 -2.24
CA ASN A 154 -13.70 0.94 -1.94
C ASN A 154 -12.25 1.34 -2.21
N LEU A 155 -12.08 2.44 -2.92
CA LEU A 155 -10.82 3.14 -3.10
C LEU A 155 -10.84 4.40 -2.23
N ILE A 156 -9.97 4.48 -1.25
CA ILE A 156 -9.70 5.70 -0.50
C ILE A 156 -8.38 6.26 -1.01
N TYR A 157 -8.37 7.50 -1.48
CA TYR A 157 -7.19 8.11 -2.12
C TYR A 157 -6.86 9.48 -1.51
N ALA A 158 -5.57 9.81 -1.46
CA ALA A 158 -5.09 11.08 -0.93
C ALA A 158 -5.56 12.26 -1.80
N ASP A 159 -6.01 13.35 -1.16
CA ASP A 159 -6.49 14.56 -1.85
C ASP A 159 -5.47 15.71 -1.83
N LYS A 160 -4.57 15.76 -0.84
CA LYS A 160 -3.64 16.87 -0.62
C LYS A 160 -2.33 16.74 -1.41
N ILE A 161 -1.62 15.61 -1.22
CA ILE A 161 -0.43 15.27 -2.01
C ILE A 161 -0.76 13.98 -2.75
N ARG A 162 -1.32 14.14 -3.94
CA ARG A 162 -1.97 13.07 -4.69
C ARG A 162 -0.96 12.19 -5.40
N LEU A 163 -1.04 10.90 -5.14
CA LEU A 163 -0.39 9.87 -5.95
C LEU A 163 -1.16 9.67 -7.27
N LEU A 164 -2.50 9.64 -7.19
CA LEU A 164 -3.41 9.51 -8.32
C LEU A 164 -3.90 10.89 -8.77
N ASP A 165 -3.62 11.28 -10.00
CA ASP A 165 -4.17 12.51 -10.57
C ASP A 165 -5.57 12.29 -11.17
N ASP A 166 -6.16 13.37 -11.72
CA ASP A 166 -7.51 13.31 -12.28
C ASP A 166 -7.62 12.38 -13.50
N ALA A 167 -6.54 12.22 -14.27
CA ALA A 167 -6.51 11.28 -15.38
C ALA A 167 -6.49 9.83 -14.89
N ASP A 168 -5.81 9.57 -13.77
CA ASP A 168 -5.82 8.27 -13.11
C ASP A 168 -7.19 7.96 -12.55
N LEU A 169 -7.83 8.90 -11.85
CA LEU A 169 -9.17 8.71 -11.28
C LEU A 169 -10.25 8.49 -12.37
N LYS A 170 -10.16 9.22 -13.50
CA LYS A 170 -11.03 8.98 -14.66
C LYS A 170 -10.79 7.60 -15.30
N TRP A 171 -9.55 7.13 -15.27
CA TRP A 171 -9.25 5.79 -15.74
C TRP A 171 -9.81 4.72 -14.78
N TRP A 172 -9.75 4.95 -13.47
CA TRP A 172 -10.35 4.09 -12.46
C TRP A 172 -11.87 3.92 -12.69
N ASP A 173 -12.60 4.98 -13.04
CA ASP A 173 -14.03 4.90 -13.36
C ASP A 173 -14.34 3.93 -14.50
N LYS A 174 -13.46 3.87 -15.48
CA LYS A 174 -13.60 2.99 -16.65
C LYS A 174 -13.10 1.57 -16.40
N ALA A 175 -11.99 1.44 -15.70
CA ALA A 175 -11.31 0.16 -15.48
C ALA A 175 -11.96 -0.64 -14.35
N MET A 176 -12.47 0.04 -13.33
CA MET A 176 -13.04 -0.54 -12.12
C MET A 176 -14.36 0.17 -11.73
N PRO A 177 -15.41 0.06 -12.58
CA PRO A 177 -16.65 0.83 -12.43
C PRO A 177 -17.46 0.47 -11.17
N LYS A 178 -17.15 -0.67 -10.53
CA LYS A 178 -17.84 -1.15 -9.32
C LYS A 178 -17.11 -0.72 -8.02
N MET A 179 -16.03 0.06 -8.13
CA MET A 179 -15.31 0.62 -7.00
C MET A 179 -15.89 1.97 -6.58
N THR A 180 -16.28 2.10 -5.33
CA THR A 180 -16.61 3.40 -4.73
C THR A 180 -15.32 4.16 -4.45
N LYS A 181 -15.25 5.44 -4.83
CA LYS A 181 -14.05 6.29 -4.63
C LYS A 181 -14.34 7.35 -3.59
N THR A 182 -13.47 7.45 -2.59
CA THR A 182 -13.59 8.42 -1.49
C THR A 182 -12.24 9.18 -1.37
N PRO A 183 -12.23 10.50 -1.53
CA PRO A 183 -11.06 11.31 -1.21
C PRO A 183 -10.84 11.33 0.30
N PHE A 184 -9.59 11.30 0.73
CA PHE A 184 -9.20 11.39 2.13
C PHE A 184 -8.16 12.50 2.31
N GLN A 185 -8.39 13.37 3.29
CA GLN A 185 -7.52 14.51 3.54
C GLN A 185 -6.15 14.10 4.06
N GLY A 186 -5.14 14.14 3.21
CA GLY A 186 -3.77 13.79 3.57
C GLY A 186 -2.87 13.57 2.37
N SER A 187 -1.62 13.14 2.64
CA SER A 187 -0.69 12.67 1.61
C SER A 187 -0.87 11.17 1.37
N HIS A 188 -0.03 10.60 0.49
CA HIS A 188 0.05 9.14 0.31
C HIS A 188 0.20 8.37 1.64
N MET A 189 0.74 9.01 2.67
CA MET A 189 0.96 8.42 3.99
C MET A 189 -0.21 8.67 4.96
N PHE A 190 -1.38 9.06 4.49
CA PHE A 190 -2.54 9.35 5.34
C PHE A 190 -2.90 8.25 6.36
N PRO A 191 -2.66 6.94 6.11
CA PRO A 191 -2.90 5.94 7.14
C PRO A 191 -2.03 6.09 8.39
N PHE A 192 -0.89 6.74 8.25
CA PHE A 192 0.03 7.05 9.35
C PHE A 192 -0.14 8.48 9.86
N GLU A 193 -0.61 9.39 9.03
CA GLU A 193 -0.86 10.79 9.40
C GLU A 193 -2.10 10.92 10.27
N LYS A 194 -3.18 10.18 9.94
CA LYS A 194 -4.51 10.30 10.54
C LYS A 194 -5.17 8.94 10.80
N PRO A 195 -4.56 8.06 11.61
CA PRO A 195 -5.00 6.69 11.79
C PRO A 195 -6.42 6.59 12.36
N GLU A 196 -6.81 7.45 13.32
CA GLU A 196 -8.13 7.39 13.93
C GLU A 196 -9.22 7.86 12.95
N GLU A 197 -8.96 8.90 12.15
CA GLU A 197 -9.92 9.38 11.14
C GLU A 197 -10.14 8.30 10.08
N LEU A 198 -9.05 7.68 9.61
CA LEU A 198 -9.12 6.57 8.66
C LEU A 198 -9.86 5.36 9.25
N ALA A 199 -9.62 5.02 10.50
CA ALA A 199 -10.31 3.93 11.17
C ALA A 199 -11.85 4.17 11.24
N ARG A 200 -12.28 5.41 11.50
CA ARG A 200 -13.71 5.77 11.46
C ARG A 200 -14.30 5.62 10.06
N GLU A 201 -13.58 6.07 9.02
CA GLU A 201 -14.05 5.90 7.63
C GLU A 201 -14.17 4.42 7.24
N ILE A 202 -13.15 3.61 7.56
CA ILE A 202 -13.15 2.17 7.32
C ILE A 202 -14.31 1.50 8.05
N ASN A 203 -14.54 1.79 9.32
CA ASN A 203 -15.65 1.26 10.12
C ASN A 203 -17.01 1.64 9.51
N GLY A 204 -17.15 2.86 8.99
CA GLY A 204 -18.33 3.30 8.27
C GLY A 204 -18.58 2.49 6.99
N ILE A 205 -17.53 2.14 6.25
CA ILE A 205 -17.62 1.27 5.06
C ILE A 205 -18.04 -0.14 5.46
N LEU A 206 -17.41 -0.70 6.48
CA LEU A 206 -17.68 -2.06 6.97
C LEU A 206 -19.09 -2.19 7.54
N GLY A 207 -19.56 -1.18 8.29
CA GLY A 207 -20.94 -1.15 8.80
C GLY A 207 -21.98 -1.17 7.67
N ARG A 208 -21.74 -0.44 6.59
CA ARG A 208 -22.61 -0.48 5.40
C ARG A 208 -22.56 -1.81 4.64
N ALA A 209 -21.39 -2.48 4.64
CA ALA A 209 -21.23 -3.78 3.97
C ALA A 209 -21.87 -4.96 4.75
N VAL A 210 -22.13 -4.80 6.04
CA VAL A 210 -22.82 -5.81 6.87
C VAL A 210 -24.34 -5.70 6.75
N LEU A 211 -24.86 -4.52 6.43
CA LEU A 211 -26.31 -4.24 6.33
C LEU A 211 -26.90 -4.53 4.94
N ASN A 212 -26.06 -4.83 3.95
CA ASN A 212 -26.45 -5.21 2.56
C ASN A 212 -26.02 -6.67 2.26
#